data_715c845558aa73fc8e6daf03671a9e84
#
_entry.id   715c845558aa73fc8e6daf03671a9e84
#
_cell.length_a   1.000
_cell.length_b   1.000
_cell.length_c   1.000
_cell.angle_alpha   90.00
_cell.angle_beta   90.00
_cell.angle_gamma   90.00
#
_symmetry.space_group_name_H-M   'P 1'
#
loop_
_entity.id
_entity.type
_entity.pdbx_description
1 polymer ?
#
loop_
_entity_poly.entity_id
_entity_poly.type
_entity_poly.pdbx_seq_one_letter_code
_entity_poly.pdbx_strand_id
1 'polypeptide(L)'
;GQGREKPGRSPDGGPYPDLRGAFMLTIFAMLAAAFTGIAFIDFGILAAVGVGQAIGVGAVATMGAQRVAEPQAARLGLRALDLKLAPTILCLAPAILLVSELDNFAVDWSGGADPVQMESDRGINDATRDGDELDFAENYDPPDSSEENENSGTDGDSGASAELTSRLVDPDDPLSLLSAIIVMVGISPVVEEFLFRGVIQQGLVQRMGLLRGVTMVSILWTLLRPAPIAGFGRFLAAAVASFCLGWALGIVRIASRSILGSILLASSWAAIGLASVALEGRMDLPGMNVEGTHLPWSVTLGSLG
;
A
#
# COMPACT_ATOMS: atom_id res chain seq x y z
N GLY A 1 -46.95 -7.37 1.55
CA GLY A 1 -45.89 -8.30 1.86
C GLY A 1 -44.60 -7.76 1.27
N GLN A 2 -43.71 -7.20 2.10
CA GLN A 2 -42.35 -6.88 1.70
C GLN A 2 -41.66 -8.22 1.42
N GLY A 3 -41.37 -8.47 0.15
CA GLY A 3 -40.66 -9.67 -0.27
C GLY A 3 -39.30 -9.70 0.43
N ARG A 4 -39.09 -10.66 1.31
CA ARG A 4 -37.77 -10.97 1.86
C ARG A 4 -36.81 -11.15 0.68
N GLU A 5 -35.89 -10.23 0.53
CA GLU A 5 -34.81 -10.37 -0.46
C GLU A 5 -34.15 -11.73 -0.26
N LYS A 6 -34.15 -12.55 -1.31
CA LYS A 6 -33.50 -13.85 -1.25
C LYS A 6 -32.00 -13.63 -1.03
N PRO A 7 -31.39 -14.23 0.01
CA PRO A 7 -29.97 -14.06 0.25
C PRO A 7 -29.16 -14.45 -1.01
N GLY A 8 -28.16 -13.65 -1.36
CA GLY A 8 -27.26 -13.91 -2.49
C GLY A 8 -27.66 -13.32 -3.82
N ARG A 9 -28.70 -12.50 -3.87
CA ARG A 9 -29.06 -11.75 -5.08
C ARG A 9 -29.05 -10.25 -4.83
N SER A 10 -28.54 -9.51 -5.80
CA SER A 10 -28.65 -8.05 -5.85
C SER A 10 -30.10 -7.62 -6.17
N PRO A 11 -30.47 -6.33 -6.00
CA PRO A 11 -31.81 -5.81 -6.29
C PRO A 11 -32.31 -6.11 -7.71
N ASP A 12 -31.40 -6.25 -8.68
CA ASP A 12 -31.67 -6.63 -10.06
C ASP A 12 -31.82 -8.15 -10.29
N GLY A 13 -31.78 -8.96 -9.22
CA GLY A 13 -31.93 -10.41 -9.27
C GLY A 13 -30.67 -11.19 -9.66
N GLY A 14 -29.57 -10.50 -9.99
CA GLY A 14 -28.29 -11.12 -10.34
C GLY A 14 -27.42 -11.52 -9.14
N PRO A 15 -26.22 -12.09 -9.37
CA PRO A 15 -25.29 -12.45 -8.28
C PRO A 15 -24.88 -11.22 -7.46
N TYR A 16 -24.74 -11.42 -6.14
CA TYR A 16 -24.25 -10.38 -5.21
C TYR A 16 -22.73 -10.50 -5.03
N PRO A 17 -22.00 -9.37 -4.93
CA PRO A 17 -22.45 -8.00 -5.20
C PRO A 17 -22.47 -7.67 -6.69
N ASP A 18 -23.31 -6.70 -7.08
CA ASP A 18 -23.20 -6.00 -8.35
C ASP A 18 -22.12 -4.92 -8.29
N LEU A 19 -21.87 -4.23 -9.40
CA LEU A 19 -20.83 -3.19 -9.46
C LEU A 19 -21.11 -2.06 -8.45
N ARG A 20 -22.38 -1.64 -8.32
CA ARG A 20 -22.78 -0.61 -7.36
C ARG A 20 -22.58 -1.10 -5.91
N GLY A 21 -22.98 -2.34 -5.63
CA GLY A 21 -22.78 -2.96 -4.32
C GLY A 21 -21.30 -3.13 -3.98
N ALA A 22 -20.46 -3.51 -4.96
CA ALA A 22 -19.02 -3.60 -4.80
C ALA A 22 -18.38 -2.24 -4.44
N PHE A 23 -18.77 -1.19 -5.17
CA PHE A 23 -18.32 0.17 -4.89
C PHE A 23 -18.77 0.66 -3.50
N MET A 24 -20.03 0.41 -3.14
CA MET A 24 -20.55 0.77 -1.81
C MET A 24 -19.83 0.01 -0.69
N LEU A 25 -19.58 -1.30 -0.86
CA LEU A 25 -18.81 -2.09 0.12
C LEU A 25 -17.41 -1.52 0.30
N THR A 26 -16.78 -1.11 -0.80
CA THR A 26 -15.45 -0.50 -0.80
C THR A 26 -15.46 0.81 0.00
N ILE A 27 -16.40 1.73 -0.30
CA ILE A 27 -16.52 3.01 0.43
C ILE A 27 -16.84 2.78 1.91
N PHE A 28 -17.78 1.88 2.22
CA PHE A 28 -18.11 1.59 3.61
C PHE A 28 -16.93 0.98 4.38
N ALA A 29 -16.11 0.15 3.73
CA ALA A 29 -14.91 -0.38 4.34
C ALA A 29 -13.91 0.74 4.66
N MET A 30 -13.69 1.69 3.73
CA MET A 30 -12.84 2.86 3.97
C MET A 30 -13.32 3.69 5.14
N LEU A 31 -14.60 4.07 5.13
CA LEU A 31 -15.19 4.89 6.19
C LEU A 31 -15.13 4.17 7.54
N ALA A 32 -15.49 2.88 7.57
CA ALA A 32 -15.44 2.08 8.78
C ALA A 32 -14.01 1.96 9.32
N ALA A 33 -13.01 1.74 8.44
CA ALA A 33 -11.61 1.71 8.83
C ALA A 33 -11.15 3.06 9.39
N ALA A 34 -11.50 4.17 8.73
CA ALA A 34 -11.14 5.52 9.17
C ALA A 34 -11.77 5.84 10.54
N PHE A 35 -13.09 5.64 10.70
CA PHE A 35 -13.76 5.93 11.98
C PHE A 35 -13.26 5.05 13.13
N THR A 36 -13.06 3.76 12.89
CA THR A 36 -12.52 2.87 13.92
C THR A 36 -11.06 3.16 14.20
N GLY A 37 -10.25 3.49 13.20
CA GLY A 37 -8.86 3.88 13.36
C GLY A 37 -8.70 5.18 14.18
N ILE A 38 -9.47 6.23 13.84
CA ILE A 38 -9.44 7.51 14.57
C ILE A 38 -9.77 7.30 16.06
N ALA A 39 -10.69 6.41 16.39
CA ALA A 39 -11.05 6.11 17.77
C ALA A 39 -9.88 5.49 18.59
N PHE A 40 -8.86 4.98 17.94
CA PHE A 40 -7.70 4.35 18.56
C PHE A 40 -6.38 5.09 18.27
N ILE A 41 -6.44 6.31 17.74
CA ILE A 41 -5.23 7.07 17.36
C ILE A 41 -4.34 7.38 18.57
N ASP A 42 -4.92 7.56 19.76
CA ASP A 42 -4.17 7.83 20.99
C ASP A 42 -3.29 6.63 21.43
N PHE A 43 -3.56 5.44 20.91
CA PHE A 43 -2.71 4.25 21.14
C PHE A 43 -1.59 4.10 20.12
N GLY A 44 -1.44 5.08 19.24
CA GLY A 44 -0.46 5.11 18.15
C GLY A 44 -1.05 4.76 16.79
N ILE A 45 -0.38 5.26 15.74
CA ILE A 45 -0.88 5.15 14.35
C ILE A 45 -1.00 3.67 13.92
N LEU A 46 -0.02 2.83 14.30
CA LEU A 46 -0.04 1.41 13.94
C LEU A 46 -1.22 0.65 14.60
N ALA A 47 -1.53 0.98 15.86
CA ALA A 47 -2.72 0.44 16.53
C ALA A 47 -4.00 0.93 15.86
N ALA A 48 -4.09 2.20 15.50
CA ALA A 48 -5.20 2.78 14.77
C ALA A 48 -5.44 2.08 13.42
N VAL A 49 -4.37 1.87 12.64
CA VAL A 49 -4.43 1.12 11.37
C VAL A 49 -4.87 -0.33 11.60
N GLY A 50 -4.26 -1.02 12.57
CA GLY A 50 -4.58 -2.42 12.88
C GLY A 50 -6.05 -2.62 13.28
N VAL A 51 -6.56 -1.77 14.17
CA VAL A 51 -7.96 -1.80 14.61
C VAL A 51 -8.89 -1.39 13.47
N GLY A 52 -8.55 -0.35 12.72
CA GLY A 52 -9.29 0.09 11.53
C GLY A 52 -9.44 -1.03 10.51
N GLN A 53 -8.39 -1.75 10.23
CA GLN A 53 -8.42 -2.91 9.32
C GLN A 53 -9.21 -4.07 9.93
N ALA A 54 -8.87 -4.52 11.15
CA ALA A 54 -9.47 -5.70 11.74
C ALA A 54 -10.98 -5.52 11.97
N ILE A 55 -11.39 -4.40 12.57
CA ILE A 55 -12.79 -4.14 12.95
C ILE A 55 -13.53 -3.45 11.80
N GLY A 56 -13.00 -2.35 11.26
CA GLY A 56 -13.67 -1.56 10.24
C GLY A 56 -13.86 -2.35 8.94
N VAL A 57 -12.75 -2.72 8.29
CA VAL A 57 -12.83 -3.50 7.04
C VAL A 57 -13.38 -4.89 7.30
N GLY A 58 -12.94 -5.55 8.38
CA GLY A 58 -13.39 -6.91 8.74
C GLY A 58 -14.88 -7.01 8.98
N ALA A 59 -15.52 -6.03 9.66
CA ALA A 59 -16.96 -6.00 9.85
C ALA A 59 -17.70 -5.87 8.51
N VAL A 60 -17.30 -4.92 7.66
CA VAL A 60 -17.92 -4.72 6.34
C VAL A 60 -17.76 -5.97 5.46
N ALA A 61 -16.58 -6.58 5.45
CA ALA A 61 -16.33 -7.82 4.73
C ALA A 61 -17.22 -8.96 5.21
N THR A 62 -17.40 -9.11 6.54
CA THR A 62 -18.26 -10.12 7.14
C THR A 62 -19.72 -9.88 6.79
N MET A 63 -20.21 -8.64 6.89
CA MET A 63 -21.56 -8.27 6.48
C MET A 63 -21.81 -8.53 4.99
N GLY A 64 -20.81 -8.23 4.15
CA GLY A 64 -20.86 -8.56 2.73
C GLY A 64 -20.89 -10.06 2.49
N ALA A 65 -20.07 -10.83 3.19
CA ALA A 65 -20.02 -12.29 3.07
C ALA A 65 -21.34 -12.97 3.43
N GLN A 66 -22.06 -12.49 4.46
CA GLN A 66 -23.37 -13.01 4.85
C GLN A 66 -24.44 -12.88 3.74
N ARG A 67 -24.27 -11.96 2.81
CA ARG A 67 -25.15 -11.77 1.65
C ARG A 67 -24.81 -12.64 0.45
N VAL A 68 -23.66 -13.33 0.48
CA VAL A 68 -23.26 -14.24 -0.61
C VAL A 68 -24.14 -15.48 -0.59
N ALA A 69 -24.59 -15.93 -1.78
CA ALA A 69 -25.44 -17.12 -1.90
C ALA A 69 -24.72 -18.40 -1.48
N GLU A 70 -25.48 -19.37 -1.01
CA GLU A 70 -25.00 -20.72 -0.73
C GLU A 70 -24.45 -21.42 -2.02
N PRO A 71 -23.41 -22.24 -1.92
CA PRO A 71 -22.58 -22.52 -0.73
C PRO A 71 -21.53 -21.42 -0.51
N GLN A 72 -21.69 -20.65 0.58
CA GLN A 72 -20.87 -19.46 0.87
C GLN A 72 -19.37 -19.75 0.92
N ALA A 73 -18.97 -20.77 1.68
CA ALA A 73 -17.55 -21.10 1.85
C ALA A 73 -16.85 -21.38 0.51
N ALA A 74 -17.52 -22.05 -0.40
CA ALA A 74 -16.97 -22.35 -1.74
C ALA A 74 -16.88 -21.08 -2.61
N ARG A 75 -17.88 -20.21 -2.54
CA ARG A 75 -17.91 -18.93 -3.32
C ARG A 75 -16.90 -17.94 -2.81
N LEU A 76 -16.79 -17.79 -1.49
CA LEU A 76 -15.80 -16.95 -0.83
C LEU A 76 -14.36 -17.49 -1.01
N GLY A 77 -14.22 -18.77 -1.40
CA GLY A 77 -12.95 -19.44 -1.54
C GLY A 77 -12.30 -19.83 -0.21
N LEU A 78 -13.10 -20.05 0.81
CA LEU A 78 -12.65 -20.53 2.12
C LEU A 78 -12.35 -22.04 2.04
N ARG A 79 -11.44 -22.41 1.15
CA ARG A 79 -10.93 -23.76 0.97
C ARG A 79 -9.45 -23.78 1.35
N ALA A 80 -9.00 -24.91 1.87
CA ALA A 80 -7.56 -25.08 2.09
C ALA A 80 -6.79 -24.89 0.77
N LEU A 81 -5.67 -24.19 0.87
CA LEU A 81 -4.73 -24.06 -0.25
C LEU A 81 -4.06 -25.41 -0.49
N ASP A 82 -3.97 -25.83 -1.73
CA ASP A 82 -3.08 -26.95 -2.08
C ASP A 82 -1.63 -26.51 -1.87
N LEU A 83 -0.97 -27.10 -0.90
CA LEU A 83 0.40 -26.73 -0.54
C LEU A 83 1.40 -26.89 -1.70
N LYS A 84 1.06 -27.68 -2.73
CA LYS A 84 1.88 -27.79 -3.95
C LYS A 84 1.91 -26.49 -4.75
N LEU A 85 0.90 -25.63 -4.59
CA LEU A 85 0.84 -24.33 -5.25
C LEU A 85 1.61 -23.24 -4.46
N ALA A 86 1.88 -23.46 -3.17
CA ALA A 86 2.52 -22.43 -2.35
C ALA A 86 3.90 -22.02 -2.88
N PRO A 87 4.80 -22.89 -3.32
CA PRO A 87 6.08 -22.48 -3.92
C PRO A 87 5.88 -21.64 -5.17
N THR A 88 4.95 -22.02 -6.06
CA THR A 88 4.65 -21.27 -7.28
C THR A 88 4.11 -19.87 -6.97
N ILE A 89 3.25 -19.76 -5.95
CA ILE A 89 2.73 -18.45 -5.50
C ILE A 89 3.86 -17.60 -4.93
N LEU A 90 4.75 -18.18 -4.13
CA LEU A 90 5.89 -17.47 -3.55
C LEU A 90 6.92 -17.04 -4.61
N CYS A 91 7.03 -17.75 -5.73
CA CYS A 91 7.85 -17.28 -6.87
C CYS A 91 7.35 -15.97 -7.47
N LEU A 92 6.09 -15.56 -7.21
CA LEU A 92 5.57 -14.25 -7.60
C LEU A 92 5.87 -13.15 -6.57
N ALA A 93 6.39 -13.50 -5.39
CA ALA A 93 6.69 -12.52 -4.35
C ALA A 93 7.74 -11.48 -4.80
N PRO A 94 8.82 -11.83 -5.53
CA PRO A 94 9.78 -10.85 -6.04
C PRO A 94 9.21 -9.82 -7.00
N ALA A 95 8.01 -10.05 -7.58
CA ALA A 95 7.37 -9.08 -8.47
C ALA A 95 7.07 -7.73 -7.77
N ILE A 96 7.05 -7.68 -6.43
CA ILE A 96 6.92 -6.41 -5.69
C ILE A 96 8.11 -5.49 -5.95
N LEU A 97 9.30 -6.03 -6.23
CA LEU A 97 10.50 -5.26 -6.54
C LEU A 97 10.35 -4.44 -7.82
N LEU A 98 9.57 -4.95 -8.80
CA LEU A 98 9.26 -4.22 -10.02
C LEU A 98 8.40 -2.97 -9.75
N VAL A 99 7.63 -2.99 -8.67
CA VAL A 99 6.82 -1.85 -8.24
C VAL A 99 7.72 -0.74 -7.70
N SER A 100 8.72 -1.09 -6.88
CA SER A 100 9.73 -0.15 -6.41
C SER A 100 10.50 0.46 -7.58
N GLU A 101 10.91 -0.37 -8.54
CA GLU A 101 11.62 0.09 -9.73
C GLU A 101 10.76 1.03 -10.60
N LEU A 102 9.46 0.76 -10.71
CA LEU A 102 8.54 1.65 -11.43
C LEU A 102 8.43 3.03 -10.77
N ASP A 103 8.46 3.10 -9.45
CA ASP A 103 8.47 4.37 -8.72
C ASP A 103 9.79 5.11 -8.94
N ASN A 104 10.93 4.42 -8.87
CA ASN A 104 12.25 5.01 -9.17
C ASN A 104 12.29 5.61 -10.58
N PHE A 105 11.79 4.89 -11.60
CA PHE A 105 11.67 5.42 -12.96
C PHE A 105 10.73 6.64 -13.05
N ALA A 106 9.67 6.66 -12.27
CA ALA A 106 8.76 7.80 -12.26
C ALA A 106 9.41 9.05 -11.65
N VAL A 107 10.25 8.88 -10.63
CA VAL A 107 11.07 9.97 -10.04
C VAL A 107 12.04 10.51 -11.09
N ASP A 108 12.79 9.64 -11.78
CA ASP A 108 13.73 10.05 -12.82
C ASP A 108 13.05 10.79 -13.98
N TRP A 109 11.88 10.29 -14.42
CA TRP A 109 11.14 10.93 -15.50
C TRP A 109 10.57 12.29 -15.08
N SER A 110 10.15 12.46 -13.85
CA SER A 110 9.66 13.76 -13.34
C SER A 110 10.77 14.80 -13.19
N GLY A 111 12.02 14.41 -13.47
CA GLY A 111 13.17 15.32 -13.51
C GLY A 111 13.90 15.46 -12.18
N GLY A 112 13.62 14.63 -11.19
CA GLY A 112 14.34 14.61 -9.91
C GLY A 112 14.32 15.92 -9.12
N ALA A 113 13.61 16.94 -9.62
CA ALA A 113 13.67 18.29 -9.09
C ALA A 113 12.28 18.77 -8.69
N ASP A 114 12.04 18.84 -7.41
CA ASP A 114 11.04 19.75 -6.91
C ASP A 114 11.43 21.18 -7.35
N PRO A 115 10.53 21.90 -8.05
CA PRO A 115 10.81 23.28 -8.46
C PRO A 115 11.22 24.18 -7.30
N VAL A 116 10.83 23.83 -6.07
CA VAL A 116 11.15 24.56 -4.84
C VAL A 116 12.64 24.42 -4.46
N GLN A 117 13.27 23.25 -4.70
CA GLN A 117 14.71 23.09 -4.42
C GLN A 117 15.59 23.78 -5.46
N MET A 118 15.18 23.80 -6.75
CA MET A 118 15.92 24.55 -7.78
C MET A 118 15.90 26.08 -7.54
N GLU A 119 14.85 26.60 -6.94
CA GLU A 119 14.76 28.03 -6.61
C GLU A 119 15.58 28.38 -5.38
N SER A 120 15.68 27.47 -4.40
CA SER A 120 16.55 27.61 -3.23
C SER A 120 18.02 27.57 -3.60
N ASP A 121 18.46 26.64 -4.44
CA ASP A 121 19.86 26.54 -4.90
C ASP A 121 20.28 27.69 -5.81
N ARG A 122 19.35 28.24 -6.63
CA ARG A 122 19.61 29.45 -7.40
C ARG A 122 19.75 30.68 -6.52
N GLY A 123 18.91 30.82 -5.50
CA GLY A 123 18.97 31.94 -4.57
C GLY A 123 20.27 31.99 -3.76
N ILE A 124 20.83 30.83 -3.39
CA ILE A 124 22.08 30.75 -2.64
C ILE A 124 23.30 31.04 -3.55
N ASN A 125 23.27 30.59 -4.80
CA ASN A 125 24.39 30.80 -5.73
C ASN A 125 24.44 32.23 -6.29
N ASP A 126 23.30 32.92 -6.40
CA ASP A 126 23.29 34.35 -6.79
C ASP A 126 23.72 35.26 -5.64
N ALA A 127 23.37 34.92 -4.38
CA ALA A 127 23.79 35.70 -3.20
C ALA A 127 25.30 35.66 -2.92
N THR A 128 26.01 34.63 -3.42
CA THR A 128 27.48 34.51 -3.25
C THR A 128 28.25 35.15 -4.40
N ARG A 129 27.60 35.67 -5.46
CA ARG A 129 28.28 36.20 -6.64
C ARG A 129 28.39 37.74 -6.67
N ASP A 130 27.58 38.44 -5.89
CA ASP A 130 27.69 39.89 -5.69
C ASP A 130 28.46 40.18 -4.38
N GLY A 131 29.72 39.77 -4.38
CA GLY A 131 30.68 40.13 -3.34
C GLY A 131 31.22 41.55 -3.54
N ASP A 132 30.47 42.56 -3.24
CA ASP A 132 31.03 43.86 -2.93
C ASP A 132 31.33 43.93 -1.43
N GLU A 133 32.62 44.04 -1.20
CA GLU A 133 33.34 44.28 0.02
C GLU A 133 32.73 45.47 0.79
N LEU A 134 31.96 45.23 1.85
CA LEU A 134 31.70 46.24 2.86
C LEU A 134 32.17 45.72 4.23
N ASP A 135 33.37 46.22 4.51
CA ASP A 135 34.04 46.20 5.79
C ASP A 135 33.17 46.82 6.90
N PHE A 136 32.60 46.03 7.76
CA PHE A 136 32.06 46.47 9.06
C PHE A 136 32.38 45.38 10.10
N ALA A 137 33.64 45.35 10.50
CA ALA A 137 34.03 44.79 11.77
C ALA A 137 33.75 45.82 12.85
N GLU A 138 32.83 45.54 13.78
CA GLU A 138 33.02 45.81 15.22
C GLU A 138 31.76 45.43 16.00
N ASN A 139 32.00 44.58 16.99
CA ASN A 139 31.19 44.35 18.19
C ASN A 139 29.72 43.91 18.02
N TYR A 140 29.55 42.61 17.86
CA TYR A 140 28.34 41.95 18.29
C TYR A 140 28.68 40.66 19.07
N ASP A 141 28.57 40.71 20.40
CA ASP A 141 28.53 39.52 21.27
C ASP A 141 27.15 38.87 21.12
N PRO A 142 27.03 37.65 20.58
CA PRO A 142 25.73 36.97 20.55
C PRO A 142 25.40 36.44 21.95
N PRO A 143 24.15 36.60 22.43
CA PRO A 143 23.72 35.95 23.65
C PRO A 143 23.74 34.44 23.46
N ASP A 144 24.27 33.78 24.48
CA ASP A 144 24.32 32.34 24.65
C ASP A 144 22.91 31.74 24.57
N SER A 145 22.54 31.29 23.40
CA SER A 145 21.33 30.47 23.18
C SER A 145 21.78 29.07 22.73
N SER A 146 22.01 28.24 23.73
CA SER A 146 21.98 26.79 23.60
C SER A 146 20.54 26.37 23.32
N GLU A 147 20.01 26.73 22.16
CA GLU A 147 18.86 26.06 21.58
C GLU A 147 19.39 24.95 20.68
N GLU A 148 19.13 23.75 21.12
CA GLU A 148 19.28 22.52 20.36
C GLU A 148 18.60 22.72 19.00
N ASN A 149 19.42 22.97 18.00
CA ASN A 149 19.02 23.00 16.62
C ASN A 149 18.77 21.54 16.24
N GLU A 150 17.56 21.05 16.53
CA GLU A 150 17.03 19.85 15.88
C GLU A 150 17.06 20.14 14.37
N ASN A 151 18.16 19.73 13.78
CA ASN A 151 18.38 19.71 12.37
C ASN A 151 17.40 18.69 11.77
N SER A 152 16.16 19.13 11.57
CA SER A 152 15.22 18.42 10.75
C SER A 152 15.74 18.50 9.30
N GLY A 153 16.73 17.66 9.01
CA GLY A 153 17.10 17.33 7.65
C GLY A 153 15.84 16.84 6.98
N THR A 154 15.32 17.63 6.08
CA THR A 154 14.34 17.20 5.08
C THR A 154 15.06 16.23 4.16
N ASP A 155 15.20 15.00 4.67
CA ASP A 155 15.70 13.88 3.88
C ASP A 155 14.70 13.64 2.76
N GLY A 156 15.22 13.57 1.56
CA GLY A 156 14.49 13.49 0.31
C GLY A 156 13.51 12.33 0.26
N ASP A 157 12.42 12.63 -0.36
CA ASP A 157 11.19 11.91 -0.66
C ASP A 157 11.36 10.46 -1.15
N SER A 158 11.75 9.56 -0.26
CA SER A 158 11.62 8.12 -0.47
C SER A 158 10.15 7.77 -0.70
N GLY A 159 9.86 6.88 -1.66
CA GLY A 159 8.52 6.58 -2.17
C GLY A 159 7.44 6.62 -1.09
N ALA A 160 6.36 7.37 -1.29
CA ALA A 160 5.38 7.76 -0.26
C ALA A 160 4.86 6.59 0.61
N SER A 161 4.90 5.36 0.11
CA SER A 161 4.56 4.15 0.86
C SER A 161 5.70 3.70 1.79
N ALA A 162 6.95 3.83 1.38
CA ALA A 162 8.11 3.52 2.20
C ALA A 162 8.27 4.57 3.30
N GLU A 163 8.11 5.86 2.98
CA GLU A 163 8.13 6.95 3.94
C GLU A 163 7.03 6.84 5.01
N LEU A 164 5.79 6.52 4.62
CA LEU A 164 4.73 6.24 5.59
C LEU A 164 5.09 5.06 6.48
N THR A 165 5.70 4.02 5.93
CA THR A 165 6.07 2.84 6.69
C THR A 165 7.25 3.14 7.64
N SER A 166 8.26 3.90 7.20
CA SER A 166 9.40 4.31 8.04
C SER A 166 8.97 5.20 9.21
N ARG A 167 7.99 6.07 9.01
CA ARG A 167 7.39 6.87 10.09
C ARG A 167 6.51 6.07 11.06
N LEU A 168 6.02 4.89 10.63
CA LEU A 168 5.13 4.04 11.42
C LEU A 168 5.87 2.98 12.22
N VAL A 169 7.08 2.63 11.82
CA VAL A 169 7.84 1.50 12.36
C VAL A 169 9.20 1.98 12.83
N ASP A 170 9.45 1.86 14.13
CA ASP A 170 10.80 2.01 14.67
C ASP A 170 11.51 0.66 14.53
N PRO A 171 12.53 0.54 13.66
CA PRO A 171 13.23 -0.72 13.43
C PRO A 171 14.13 -1.11 14.61
N ASP A 172 14.42 -0.19 15.53
CA ASP A 172 15.25 -0.42 16.72
C ASP A 172 14.41 -0.86 17.92
N ASP A 173 13.07 -0.67 17.86
CA ASP A 173 12.15 -1.18 18.88
C ASP A 173 11.53 -2.52 18.45
N PRO A 174 11.89 -3.64 19.11
CA PRO A 174 11.34 -4.97 18.80
C PRO A 174 9.82 -5.05 18.91
N LEU A 175 9.18 -4.26 19.79
CA LEU A 175 7.73 -4.25 19.96
C LEU A 175 7.05 -3.52 18.80
N SER A 176 7.63 -2.41 18.34
CA SER A 176 7.19 -1.70 17.14
C SER A 176 7.25 -2.62 15.93
N LEU A 177 8.38 -3.29 15.71
CA LEU A 177 8.55 -4.23 14.60
C LEU A 177 7.58 -5.41 14.67
N LEU A 178 7.40 -6.01 15.85
CA LEU A 178 6.44 -7.11 16.03
C LEU A 178 5.00 -6.66 15.74
N SER A 179 4.63 -5.47 16.22
CA SER A 179 3.33 -4.88 15.98
C SER A 179 3.10 -4.62 14.49
N ALA A 180 4.13 -4.13 13.78
CA ALA A 180 4.09 -3.93 12.33
C ALA A 180 3.92 -5.25 11.58
N ILE A 181 4.62 -6.31 11.97
CA ILE A 181 4.44 -7.64 11.38
C ILE A 181 3.00 -8.13 11.55
N ILE A 182 2.46 -8.03 12.77
CA ILE A 182 1.09 -8.48 13.05
C ILE A 182 0.08 -7.70 12.22
N VAL A 183 0.21 -6.37 12.16
CA VAL A 183 -0.76 -5.51 11.47
C VAL A 183 -0.58 -5.58 9.96
N MET A 184 0.62 -5.31 9.46
CA MET A 184 0.86 -5.12 8.02
C MET A 184 0.99 -6.43 7.26
N VAL A 185 1.61 -7.46 7.86
CA VAL A 185 1.82 -8.75 7.19
C VAL A 185 0.70 -9.74 7.52
N GLY A 186 0.08 -9.61 8.71
CA GLY A 186 -0.99 -10.50 9.15
C GLY A 186 -2.38 -9.94 8.87
N ILE A 187 -2.81 -8.95 9.66
CA ILE A 187 -4.21 -8.50 9.70
C ILE A 187 -4.65 -7.85 8.39
N SER A 188 -3.91 -6.86 7.89
CA SER A 188 -4.29 -6.10 6.70
C SER A 188 -4.48 -7.01 5.47
N PRO A 189 -3.53 -7.87 5.08
CA PRO A 189 -3.72 -8.74 3.92
C PRO A 189 -4.92 -9.69 4.09
N VAL A 190 -5.14 -10.22 5.29
CA VAL A 190 -6.26 -11.15 5.53
C VAL A 190 -7.60 -10.47 5.31
N VAL A 191 -7.84 -9.32 5.91
CA VAL A 191 -9.14 -8.65 5.81
C VAL A 191 -9.37 -8.02 4.43
N GLU A 192 -8.32 -7.46 3.82
CA GLU A 192 -8.41 -6.90 2.48
C GLU A 192 -8.71 -7.99 1.45
N GLU A 193 -7.97 -9.09 1.48
CA GLU A 193 -8.20 -10.19 0.54
C GLU A 193 -9.57 -10.84 0.77
N PHE A 194 -10.03 -10.94 2.02
CA PHE A 194 -11.36 -11.43 2.30
C PHE A 194 -12.44 -10.52 1.71
N LEU A 195 -12.31 -9.20 1.83
CA LEU A 195 -13.25 -8.25 1.22
C LEU A 195 -13.20 -8.30 -0.31
N PHE A 196 -12.00 -8.10 -0.88
CA PHE A 196 -11.87 -7.93 -2.34
C PHE A 196 -11.96 -9.25 -3.09
N ARG A 197 -11.21 -10.28 -2.70
CA ARG A 197 -11.11 -11.57 -3.42
C ARG A 197 -12.14 -12.56 -2.95
N GLY A 198 -12.56 -12.47 -1.67
CA GLY A 198 -13.63 -13.28 -1.13
C GLY A 198 -15.00 -12.78 -1.56
N VAL A 199 -15.35 -11.55 -1.16
CA VAL A 199 -16.73 -11.04 -1.30
C VAL A 199 -16.95 -10.37 -2.67
N ILE A 200 -16.11 -9.39 -3.05
CA ILE A 200 -16.38 -8.55 -4.22
C ILE A 200 -16.10 -9.31 -5.52
N GLN A 201 -14.94 -9.95 -5.63
CA GLN A 201 -14.51 -10.59 -6.88
C GLN A 201 -15.48 -11.67 -7.35
N GLN A 202 -16.01 -12.49 -6.44
CA GLN A 202 -16.90 -13.58 -6.82
C GLN A 202 -18.19 -13.07 -7.50
N GLY A 203 -18.76 -11.96 -7.02
CA GLY A 203 -19.95 -11.37 -7.61
C GLY A 203 -19.70 -10.74 -8.98
N LEU A 204 -18.62 -9.95 -9.09
CA LEU A 204 -18.26 -9.27 -10.33
C LEU A 204 -17.83 -10.26 -11.43
N VAL A 205 -17.06 -11.29 -11.09
CA VAL A 205 -16.67 -12.35 -12.06
C VAL A 205 -17.88 -13.11 -12.57
N GLN A 206 -18.85 -13.43 -11.71
CA GLN A 206 -20.09 -14.11 -12.14
C GLN A 206 -20.96 -13.25 -13.06
N ARG A 207 -20.92 -11.92 -12.92
CA ARG A 207 -21.71 -10.98 -13.74
C ARG A 207 -21.06 -10.61 -15.07
N MET A 208 -19.77 -10.34 -15.04
CA MET A 208 -19.05 -9.67 -16.12
C MET A 208 -18.06 -10.59 -16.83
N GLY A 209 -17.91 -11.82 -16.33
CA GLY A 209 -16.88 -12.75 -16.76
C GLY A 209 -15.54 -12.49 -16.07
N LEU A 210 -14.59 -13.42 -16.28
CA LEU A 210 -13.34 -13.49 -15.52
C LEU A 210 -12.49 -12.23 -15.68
N LEU A 211 -12.11 -11.89 -16.89
CA LEU A 211 -11.19 -10.76 -17.13
C LEU A 211 -11.78 -9.43 -16.64
N ARG A 212 -13.01 -9.12 -17.05
CA ARG A 212 -13.66 -7.86 -16.66
C ARG A 212 -13.88 -7.78 -15.16
N GLY A 213 -14.30 -8.89 -14.54
CA GLY A 213 -14.53 -8.96 -13.10
C GLY A 213 -13.24 -8.72 -12.30
N VAL A 214 -12.14 -9.39 -12.66
CA VAL A 214 -10.83 -9.19 -12.02
C VAL A 214 -10.34 -7.76 -12.22
N THR A 215 -10.43 -7.23 -13.43
CA THR A 215 -10.04 -5.84 -13.74
C THR A 215 -10.81 -4.84 -12.88
N MET A 216 -12.14 -4.99 -12.76
CA MET A 216 -12.95 -4.08 -11.92
C MET A 216 -12.57 -4.16 -10.45
N VAL A 217 -12.31 -5.36 -9.91
CA VAL A 217 -11.85 -5.51 -8.54
C VAL A 217 -10.49 -4.86 -8.33
N SER A 218 -9.58 -5.01 -9.29
CA SER A 218 -8.24 -4.40 -9.22
C SER A 218 -8.32 -2.88 -9.25
N ILE A 219 -9.20 -2.30 -10.07
CA ILE A 219 -9.47 -0.85 -10.07
C ILE A 219 -10.01 -0.40 -8.69
N LEU A 220 -11.03 -1.09 -8.15
CA LEU A 220 -11.58 -0.76 -6.85
C LEU A 220 -10.54 -0.85 -5.74
N TRP A 221 -9.68 -1.85 -5.78
CA TRP A 221 -8.59 -2.03 -4.81
C TRP A 221 -7.52 -0.94 -4.94
N THR A 222 -7.17 -0.54 -6.16
CA THR A 222 -6.24 0.57 -6.43
C THR A 222 -6.77 1.89 -5.88
N LEU A 223 -8.07 2.17 -6.03
CA LEU A 223 -8.70 3.39 -5.51
C LEU A 223 -8.63 3.50 -3.98
N LEU A 224 -8.43 2.40 -3.28
CA LEU A 224 -8.28 2.38 -1.81
C LEU A 224 -6.84 2.62 -1.34
N ARG A 225 -5.87 2.50 -2.24
CA ARG A 225 -4.47 2.71 -1.86
C ARG A 225 -4.19 4.20 -1.71
N PRO A 226 -3.50 4.59 -0.64
CA PRO A 226 -3.01 5.96 -0.53
C PRO A 226 -2.10 6.24 -1.72
N ALA A 227 -2.39 7.29 -2.44
CA ALA A 227 -1.57 7.72 -3.56
C ALA A 227 -0.60 8.81 -3.09
N PRO A 228 0.65 8.77 -3.52
CA PRO A 228 1.60 9.84 -3.22
C PRO A 228 1.11 11.15 -3.82
N ILE A 229 1.17 12.22 -3.03
CA ILE A 229 0.79 13.59 -3.46
C ILE A 229 1.93 14.25 -4.24
N ALA A 230 3.06 13.58 -4.36
CA ALA A 230 4.33 14.07 -4.89
C ALA A 230 4.40 14.16 -6.44
N GLY A 231 3.31 14.59 -7.09
CA GLY A 231 3.28 14.83 -8.54
C GLY A 231 2.53 13.76 -9.35
N PHE A 232 2.08 14.17 -10.56
CA PHE A 232 1.23 13.31 -11.40
C PHE A 232 1.94 12.04 -11.88
N GLY A 233 3.25 12.10 -12.17
CA GLY A 233 4.03 10.95 -12.64
C GLY A 233 4.09 9.84 -11.59
N ARG A 234 4.43 10.17 -10.35
CA ARG A 234 4.46 9.22 -9.22
C ARG A 234 3.09 8.68 -8.87
N PHE A 235 2.06 9.55 -8.89
CA PHE A 235 0.68 9.10 -8.72
C PHE A 235 0.30 8.04 -9.76
N LEU A 236 0.62 8.28 -11.03
CA LEU A 236 0.31 7.34 -12.11
C LEU A 236 1.09 6.03 -11.97
N ALA A 237 2.39 6.09 -11.65
CA ALA A 237 3.22 4.91 -11.40
C ALA A 237 2.66 4.06 -10.26
N ALA A 238 2.35 4.67 -9.12
CA ALA A 238 1.75 3.99 -7.97
C ALA A 238 0.38 3.38 -8.30
N ALA A 239 -0.45 4.07 -9.10
CA ALA A 239 -1.74 3.55 -9.54
C ALA A 239 -1.59 2.35 -10.47
N VAL A 240 -0.68 2.41 -11.46
CA VAL A 240 -0.39 1.29 -12.36
C VAL A 240 0.17 0.10 -11.60
N ALA A 241 1.13 0.34 -10.71
CA ALA A 241 1.72 -0.69 -9.87
C ALA A 241 0.66 -1.39 -9.00
N SER A 242 -0.16 -0.61 -8.28
CA SER A 242 -1.25 -1.14 -7.46
C SER A 242 -2.26 -1.91 -8.30
N PHE A 243 -2.60 -1.42 -9.49
CA PHE A 243 -3.48 -2.14 -10.41
C PHE A 243 -2.91 -3.49 -10.82
N CYS A 244 -1.63 -3.55 -11.21
CA CYS A 244 -0.96 -4.79 -11.62
C CYS A 244 -0.90 -5.80 -10.46
N LEU A 245 -0.56 -5.34 -9.25
CA LEU A 245 -0.58 -6.18 -8.04
C LEU A 245 -1.99 -6.69 -7.73
N GLY A 246 -2.98 -5.80 -7.79
CA GLY A 246 -4.39 -6.16 -7.59
C GLY A 246 -4.86 -7.21 -8.59
N TRP A 247 -4.43 -7.09 -9.84
CA TRP A 247 -4.75 -8.04 -10.91
C TRP A 247 -4.07 -9.40 -10.70
N ALA A 248 -2.79 -9.41 -10.30
CA ALA A 248 -2.06 -10.62 -9.96
C ALA A 248 -2.72 -11.39 -8.80
N LEU A 249 -3.08 -10.70 -7.70
CA LEU A 249 -3.82 -11.29 -6.59
C LEU A 249 -5.15 -11.90 -7.04
N GLY A 250 -5.87 -11.20 -7.91
CA GLY A 250 -7.13 -11.68 -8.47
C GLY A 250 -6.98 -12.97 -9.29
N ILE A 251 -5.91 -13.08 -10.09
CA ILE A 251 -5.59 -14.28 -10.87
C ILE A 251 -5.17 -15.43 -9.94
N VAL A 252 -4.29 -15.17 -8.98
CA VAL A 252 -3.86 -16.19 -8.00
C VAL A 252 -5.06 -16.74 -7.24
N ARG A 253 -6.01 -15.90 -6.83
CA ARG A 253 -7.27 -16.32 -6.19
C ARG A 253 -8.06 -17.29 -7.07
N ILE A 254 -8.15 -17.04 -8.38
CA ILE A 254 -8.88 -17.89 -9.32
C ILE A 254 -8.13 -19.20 -9.59
N ALA A 255 -6.84 -19.10 -9.85
CA ALA A 255 -5.99 -20.25 -10.15
C ALA A 255 -5.92 -21.23 -8.98
N SER A 256 -5.72 -20.72 -7.75
CA SER A 256 -5.67 -21.53 -6.53
C SER A 256 -7.04 -21.99 -6.04
N ARG A 257 -8.13 -21.38 -6.49
CA ARG A 257 -9.50 -21.55 -5.97
C ARG A 257 -9.62 -21.34 -4.45
N SER A 258 -8.62 -20.71 -3.85
CA SER A 258 -8.52 -20.46 -2.41
C SER A 258 -8.12 -19.00 -2.16
N ILE A 259 -8.78 -18.37 -1.21
CA ILE A 259 -8.39 -17.03 -0.76
C ILE A 259 -7.02 -17.04 -0.08
N LEU A 260 -6.62 -18.18 0.50
CA LEU A 260 -5.33 -18.33 1.17
C LEU A 260 -4.17 -18.12 0.19
N GLY A 261 -4.35 -18.42 -1.11
CA GLY A 261 -3.33 -18.15 -2.13
C GLY A 261 -3.04 -16.66 -2.31
N SER A 262 -4.09 -15.85 -2.42
CA SER A 262 -3.93 -14.39 -2.52
C SER A 262 -3.46 -13.77 -1.20
N ILE A 263 -3.92 -14.26 -0.05
CA ILE A 263 -3.42 -13.84 1.27
C ILE A 263 -1.92 -14.13 1.38
N LEU A 264 -1.48 -15.33 1.03
CA LEU A 264 -0.06 -15.73 1.07
C LEU A 264 0.80 -14.76 0.23
N LEU A 265 0.37 -14.46 -1.00
CA LEU A 265 1.10 -13.54 -1.87
C LEU A 265 1.10 -12.11 -1.33
N ALA A 266 -0.05 -11.60 -0.89
CA ALA A 266 -0.17 -10.24 -0.33
C ALA A 266 0.67 -10.09 0.96
N SER A 267 0.64 -11.09 1.85
CA SER A 267 1.47 -11.11 3.05
C SER A 267 2.97 -11.18 2.72
N SER A 268 3.34 -11.93 1.68
CA SER A 268 4.74 -11.98 1.22
C SER A 268 5.22 -10.61 0.71
N TRP A 269 4.38 -9.91 -0.05
CA TRP A 269 4.70 -8.56 -0.51
C TRP A 269 4.82 -7.57 0.66
N ALA A 270 3.91 -7.62 1.61
CA ALA A 270 3.98 -6.79 2.81
C ALA A 270 5.23 -7.10 3.66
N ALA A 271 5.61 -8.37 3.75
CA ALA A 271 6.82 -8.78 4.46
C ALA A 271 8.09 -8.28 3.79
N ILE A 272 8.17 -8.30 2.45
CA ILE A 272 9.31 -7.76 1.71
C ILE A 272 9.40 -6.24 1.92
N GLY A 273 8.28 -5.52 1.80
CA GLY A 273 8.23 -4.08 2.04
C GLY A 273 8.61 -3.71 3.48
N LEU A 274 8.13 -4.45 4.48
CA LEU A 274 8.52 -4.22 5.88
C LEU A 274 10.00 -4.55 6.12
N ALA A 275 10.53 -5.59 5.47
CA ALA A 275 11.94 -5.96 5.58
C ALA A 275 12.85 -4.88 4.99
N SER A 276 12.46 -4.21 3.89
CA SER A 276 13.25 -3.11 3.33
C SER A 276 13.38 -1.95 4.32
N VAL A 277 12.30 -1.59 5.00
CA VAL A 277 12.31 -0.55 6.04
C VAL A 277 13.12 -0.99 7.28
N ALA A 278 12.94 -2.23 7.74
CA ALA A 278 13.67 -2.74 8.91
C ALA A 278 15.19 -2.86 8.68
N LEU A 279 15.63 -2.95 7.42
CA LEU A 279 17.03 -3.03 7.04
C LEU A 279 17.61 -1.66 6.64
N GLU A 280 16.81 -0.61 6.61
CA GLU A 280 17.26 0.75 6.35
C GLU A 280 18.36 1.16 7.36
N GLY A 281 19.46 1.74 6.86
CA GLY A 281 20.64 2.07 7.68
C GLY A 281 21.48 0.90 8.20
N ARG A 282 21.02 -0.37 8.01
CA ARG A 282 21.77 -1.58 8.40
C ARG A 282 22.34 -2.33 7.21
N MET A 283 21.63 -2.31 6.09
CA MET A 283 22.03 -2.96 4.85
C MET A 283 21.49 -2.15 3.67
N ASP A 284 22.40 -1.73 2.81
CA ASP A 284 22.04 -1.02 1.58
C ASP A 284 21.43 -2.00 0.57
N LEU A 285 20.17 -1.81 0.25
CA LEU A 285 19.44 -2.54 -0.77
C LEU A 285 19.14 -1.57 -1.93
N PRO A 286 20.00 -1.51 -2.97
CA PRO A 286 19.81 -0.59 -4.09
C PRO A 286 18.43 -0.75 -4.72
N GLY A 287 17.75 0.37 -4.99
CA GLY A 287 16.41 0.41 -5.55
C GLY A 287 15.28 0.09 -4.56
N MET A 288 15.58 -0.14 -3.26
CA MET A 288 14.58 -0.42 -2.23
C MET A 288 14.66 0.55 -1.04
N ASN A 289 15.84 0.71 -0.45
CA ASN A 289 16.06 1.56 0.74
C ASN A 289 17.24 2.53 0.57
N VAL A 290 17.79 2.65 -0.63
CA VAL A 290 18.83 3.62 -0.99
C VAL A 290 18.29 4.53 -2.07
N GLU A 291 18.13 5.81 -1.73
CA GLU A 291 17.58 6.82 -2.63
C GLU A 291 18.41 7.00 -3.91
N GLY A 292 17.71 7.30 -5.01
CA GLY A 292 18.36 7.57 -6.29
C GLY A 292 19.09 6.37 -6.91
N THR A 293 18.82 5.16 -6.40
CA THR A 293 19.43 3.94 -6.95
C THR A 293 18.37 3.05 -7.61
N HIS A 294 18.79 2.33 -8.64
CA HIS A 294 17.96 1.33 -9.31
C HIS A 294 18.33 -0.08 -8.89
N LEU A 295 17.36 -0.98 -9.02
CA LEU A 295 17.60 -2.41 -8.83
C LEU A 295 18.66 -2.91 -9.81
N PRO A 296 19.63 -3.72 -9.35
CA PRO A 296 20.56 -4.38 -10.26
C PRO A 296 19.81 -5.19 -11.33
N TRP A 297 20.22 -5.08 -12.59
CA TRP A 297 19.59 -5.76 -13.72
C TRP A 297 19.40 -7.27 -13.52
N SER A 298 20.30 -7.91 -12.77
CA SER A 298 20.18 -9.31 -12.42
C SER A 298 18.96 -9.61 -11.53
N VAL A 299 18.63 -8.70 -10.61
CA VAL A 299 17.46 -8.80 -9.72
C VAL A 299 16.17 -8.52 -10.50
N THR A 300 16.19 -7.47 -11.33
CA THR A 300 15.04 -7.11 -12.18
C THR A 300 14.66 -8.23 -13.14
N LEU A 301 15.65 -8.82 -13.82
CA LEU A 301 15.42 -9.96 -14.71
C LEU A 301 15.00 -11.22 -13.94
N GLY A 302 15.58 -11.47 -12.76
CA GLY A 302 15.18 -12.59 -11.91
C GLY A 302 13.77 -12.49 -11.33
N SER A 303 13.23 -11.26 -11.20
CA SER A 303 11.85 -11.04 -10.74
C SER A 303 10.78 -11.21 -11.84
N LEU A 304 11.21 -11.29 -13.11
CA LEU A 304 10.34 -11.51 -14.27
C LEU A 304 10.20 -13.01 -14.64
N GLY A 305 11.05 -13.88 -14.14
CA GLY A 305 11.11 -15.29 -14.51
C GLY A 305 10.66 -16.26 -13.49
#